data_d379765f16a0aeb771de7855e0d2ada9
#
_entry.id   d379765f16a0aeb771de7855e0d2ada9
#
_cell.length_a   1.000
_cell.length_b   1.000
_cell.length_c   1.000
_cell.angle_alpha   90.00
_cell.angle_beta   90.00
_cell.angle_gamma   90.00
#
_symmetry.space_group_name_H-M   'P 1'
#
loop_
_entity.id
_entity.type
_entity.pdbx_description
1 polymer ?
#
loop_
_entity_poly.entity_id
_entity_poly.type
_entity_poly.pdbx_seq_one_letter_code
_entity_poly.pdbx_strand_id
1 'polypeptide(L)'
;MLCPKCGYEQADGNVDCPRCGIIFEKIRTQPILQSLPADKPEEGEDLSSAEQLKDLLFSVKPDTNPFYLGGRGILFLILFLWGFKFFLAPIEDNNPGTSFLHLVNLPFHEAGHVIFGFFGEFIAKLGGSLAQLIMPLICLFTFLIKMRDPFAASVTLWWFGESFMDLAPYINDARALNLILIGGVTGKDVPDFHDWEYILGRLNLLPYDHFLAGMANALGIACMLTAYLWGGYLLYREYAYQRANRTVRGG
;
A
#
# COMPACT_ATOMS: atom_id res chain seq x y z
N MET A 1 0.51 33.35 -38.19
CA MET A 1 1.21 32.19 -37.63
C MET A 1 0.25 31.37 -36.72
N LEU A 2 0.47 30.06 -36.61
CA LEU A 2 -0.28 29.22 -35.72
C LEU A 2 0.35 29.23 -34.34
N CYS A 3 -0.48 29.33 -33.29
CA CYS A 3 -0.01 29.25 -31.90
C CYS A 3 0.52 27.83 -31.59
N PRO A 4 1.77 27.67 -31.13
CA PRO A 4 2.37 26.35 -30.88
C PRO A 4 1.73 25.59 -29.70
N LYS A 5 0.92 26.27 -28.86
CA LYS A 5 0.24 25.63 -27.72
C LYS A 5 -1.21 25.22 -28.04
N CYS A 6 -1.98 26.04 -28.73
CA CYS A 6 -3.41 25.80 -28.92
C CYS A 6 -3.88 25.75 -30.38
N GLY A 7 -2.96 25.87 -31.36
CA GLY A 7 -3.26 25.83 -32.78
C GLY A 7 -4.05 27.04 -33.33
N TYR A 8 -4.28 28.08 -32.53
CA TYR A 8 -5.03 29.26 -32.96
C TYR A 8 -4.28 30.05 -33.99
N GLU A 9 -4.93 30.35 -35.14
CA GLU A 9 -4.36 31.17 -36.23
C GLU A 9 -4.40 32.64 -35.85
N GLN A 10 -3.29 33.36 -36.00
CA GLN A 10 -3.16 34.76 -35.58
C GLN A 10 -2.18 35.52 -36.47
N ALA A 11 -2.15 36.83 -36.33
CA ALA A 11 -1.21 37.68 -37.10
C ALA A 11 0.23 37.40 -36.69
N ASP A 12 1.15 37.49 -37.67
CA ASP A 12 2.57 37.39 -37.43
C ASP A 12 3.04 38.63 -36.65
N GLY A 13 3.81 38.43 -35.59
CA GLY A 13 4.36 39.53 -34.79
C GLY A 13 3.70 39.73 -33.41
N ASN A 14 2.65 38.98 -33.07
CA ASN A 14 2.10 38.99 -31.73
C ASN A 14 3.12 38.50 -30.71
N VAL A 15 3.22 39.16 -29.53
CA VAL A 15 4.12 38.78 -28.43
C VAL A 15 3.53 37.60 -27.65
N ASP A 16 2.23 37.51 -27.60
CA ASP A 16 1.46 36.48 -26.92
C ASP A 16 0.26 35.99 -27.72
N CYS A 17 -0.27 34.84 -27.38
CA CYS A 17 -1.47 34.30 -28.04
C CYS A 17 -2.73 34.88 -27.43
N PRO A 18 -3.61 35.59 -28.19
CA PRO A 18 -4.83 36.18 -27.69
C PRO A 18 -5.87 35.15 -27.21
N ARG A 19 -5.71 33.88 -27.61
CA ARG A 19 -6.61 32.80 -27.19
C ARG A 19 -6.19 32.07 -25.92
N CYS A 20 -4.89 31.82 -25.72
CA CYS A 20 -4.42 31.01 -24.60
C CYS A 20 -3.37 31.70 -23.71
N GLY A 21 -3.03 32.97 -24.00
CA GLY A 21 -2.14 33.80 -23.19
C GLY A 21 -0.67 33.38 -23.16
N ILE A 22 -0.24 32.45 -24.02
CA ILE A 22 1.17 32.02 -24.01
C ILE A 22 2.06 33.09 -24.62
N ILE A 23 3.16 33.44 -23.93
CA ILE A 23 4.17 34.41 -24.39
C ILE A 23 5.18 33.67 -25.26
N PHE A 24 5.32 34.05 -26.54
CA PHE A 24 6.16 33.34 -27.50
C PHE A 24 7.67 33.44 -27.24
N GLU A 25 8.10 34.53 -26.61
CA GLU A 25 9.51 34.70 -26.22
C GLU A 25 9.97 33.64 -25.22
N LYS A 26 9.09 33.22 -24.30
CA LYS A 26 9.39 32.15 -23.32
C LYS A 26 9.50 30.76 -23.94
N ILE A 27 8.96 30.55 -25.14
CA ILE A 27 9.10 29.28 -25.87
C ILE A 27 10.44 29.22 -26.61
N ARG A 28 10.96 30.37 -27.10
CA ARG A 28 12.21 30.45 -27.81
C ARG A 28 13.45 30.24 -26.94
N THR A 29 13.34 30.39 -25.65
CA THR A 29 14.44 30.22 -24.67
C THR A 29 14.67 28.77 -24.21
N GLN A 30 13.84 27.82 -24.64
CA GLN A 30 14.20 26.41 -24.52
C GLN A 30 15.13 26.06 -25.73
N PRO A 31 16.32 25.47 -25.52
CA PRO A 31 17.15 25.04 -26.61
C PRO A 31 16.35 24.05 -27.46
N ILE A 32 16.08 24.42 -28.71
CA ILE A 32 15.53 23.49 -29.71
C ILE A 32 16.57 22.38 -29.85
N LEU A 33 16.30 21.23 -29.28
CA LEU A 33 16.98 20.01 -29.67
C LEU A 33 16.75 19.92 -31.19
N GLN A 34 17.82 20.16 -31.93
CA GLN A 34 17.81 20.07 -33.41
C GLN A 34 17.12 18.76 -33.77
N SER A 35 16.09 18.90 -34.62
CA SER A 35 15.41 17.78 -35.24
C SER A 35 16.46 16.93 -35.96
N LEU A 36 16.85 15.85 -35.36
CA LEU A 36 17.37 14.70 -36.09
C LEU A 36 16.30 14.28 -37.10
N PRO A 37 16.68 13.80 -38.31
CA PRO A 37 15.72 13.36 -39.31
C PRO A 37 14.71 12.45 -38.66
N ALA A 38 13.44 12.59 -39.04
CA ALA A 38 12.38 11.71 -38.58
C ALA A 38 12.69 10.28 -39.03
N ASP A 39 13.50 9.59 -38.24
CA ASP A 39 13.46 8.14 -38.24
C ASP A 39 12.03 7.77 -37.89
N LYS A 40 11.45 6.89 -38.69
CA LYS A 40 10.18 6.24 -38.41
C LYS A 40 10.15 5.95 -36.92
N PRO A 41 9.00 6.14 -36.20
CA PRO A 41 8.89 5.63 -34.85
C PRO A 41 9.32 4.17 -34.94
N GLU A 42 10.46 3.84 -34.34
CA GLU A 42 10.76 2.45 -34.01
C GLU A 42 9.51 1.95 -33.31
N GLU A 43 8.88 0.94 -33.92
CA GLU A 43 7.83 0.18 -33.27
C GLU A 43 8.40 -0.15 -31.88
N GLY A 44 7.90 0.53 -30.84
CA GLY A 44 8.42 0.34 -29.50
C GLY A 44 8.41 -1.15 -29.24
N GLU A 45 9.56 -1.75 -29.01
CA GLU A 45 9.64 -3.12 -28.56
C GLU A 45 8.69 -3.20 -27.34
N ASP A 46 7.57 -3.87 -27.53
CA ASP A 46 6.64 -4.10 -26.44
C ASP A 46 7.43 -4.82 -25.35
N LEU A 47 7.69 -4.09 -24.26
CA LEU A 47 8.38 -4.65 -23.10
C LEU A 47 7.77 -6.00 -22.78
N SER A 48 8.57 -7.01 -22.63
CA SER A 48 8.09 -8.32 -22.22
C SER A 48 7.29 -8.20 -20.91
N SER A 49 6.31 -9.05 -20.69
CA SER A 49 5.51 -9.04 -19.46
C SER A 49 6.35 -9.07 -18.18
N ALA A 50 7.53 -9.71 -18.26
CA ALA A 50 8.48 -9.76 -17.14
C ALA A 50 9.15 -8.39 -16.90
N GLU A 51 9.48 -7.64 -17.93
CA GLU A 51 10.05 -6.28 -17.82
C GLU A 51 9.01 -5.29 -17.31
N GLN A 52 7.77 -5.38 -17.78
CA GLN A 52 6.66 -4.57 -17.28
C GLN A 52 6.42 -4.82 -15.78
N LEU A 53 6.44 -6.08 -15.34
CA LEU A 53 6.30 -6.45 -13.93
C LEU A 53 7.49 -5.94 -13.10
N LYS A 54 8.71 -6.08 -13.62
CA LYS A 54 9.93 -5.57 -12.97
C LYS A 54 9.88 -4.06 -12.82
N ASP A 55 9.45 -3.34 -13.86
CA ASP A 55 9.26 -1.89 -13.78
C ASP A 55 8.20 -1.52 -12.75
N LEU A 56 7.06 -2.21 -12.76
CA LEU A 56 5.98 -1.99 -11.81
C LEU A 56 6.44 -2.14 -10.36
N LEU A 57 7.21 -3.18 -10.06
CA LEU A 57 7.61 -3.52 -8.67
C LEU A 57 8.85 -2.74 -8.21
N PHE A 58 9.73 -2.34 -9.12
CA PHE A 58 11.05 -1.84 -8.75
C PHE A 58 11.41 -0.49 -9.37
N SER A 59 10.48 0.19 -10.04
CA SER A 59 10.75 1.54 -10.54
C SER A 59 11.01 2.52 -9.39
N VAL A 60 12.00 3.38 -9.61
CA VAL A 60 12.38 4.45 -8.67
C VAL A 60 12.49 5.74 -9.45
N LYS A 61 11.90 6.82 -8.95
CA LYS A 61 11.98 8.14 -9.59
C LYS A 61 13.36 8.74 -9.38
N PRO A 62 14.13 9.06 -10.44
CA PRO A 62 15.51 9.54 -10.32
C PRO A 62 15.64 10.92 -9.67
N ASP A 63 14.58 11.75 -9.72
CA ASP A 63 14.57 13.13 -9.20
C ASP A 63 13.84 13.24 -7.84
N THR A 64 13.87 12.19 -7.03
CA THR A 64 13.24 12.22 -5.71
C THR A 64 13.92 13.30 -4.84
N ASN A 65 13.12 14.22 -4.28
CA ASN A 65 13.59 15.23 -3.34
C ASN A 65 14.22 14.54 -2.11
N PRO A 66 15.43 14.97 -1.63
CA PRO A 66 16.08 14.43 -0.45
C PRO A 66 15.19 14.39 0.81
N PHE A 67 14.27 15.34 0.97
CA PHE A 67 13.30 15.32 2.08
C PHE A 67 12.31 14.14 1.97
N TYR A 68 11.89 13.78 0.75
CA TYR A 68 11.05 12.61 0.53
C TYR A 68 11.77 11.31 0.89
N LEU A 69 13.02 11.17 0.45
CA LEU A 69 13.84 10.02 0.82
C LEU A 69 14.02 9.93 2.35
N GLY A 70 14.31 11.06 2.99
CA GLY A 70 14.43 11.14 4.46
C GLY A 70 13.13 10.73 5.17
N GLY A 71 11.98 11.26 4.71
CA GLY A 71 10.66 10.91 5.25
C GLY A 71 10.30 9.43 5.08
N ARG A 72 10.58 8.85 3.90
CA ARG A 72 10.41 7.42 3.64
C ARG A 72 11.31 6.57 4.53
N GLY A 73 12.56 6.98 4.73
CA GLY A 73 13.50 6.30 5.63
C GLY A 73 13.04 6.30 7.08
N ILE A 74 12.54 7.44 7.57
CA ILE A 74 11.97 7.55 8.93
C ILE A 74 10.73 6.66 9.07
N LEU A 75 9.81 6.72 8.11
CA LEU A 75 8.62 5.85 8.11
C LEU A 75 9.02 4.37 8.14
N PHE A 76 9.96 3.98 7.27
CA PHE A 76 10.45 2.60 7.22
C PHE A 76 11.04 2.15 8.57
N LEU A 77 11.84 3.01 9.22
CA LEU A 77 12.41 2.72 10.53
C LEU A 77 11.32 2.57 11.61
N ILE A 78 10.32 3.45 11.62
CA ILE A 78 9.19 3.37 12.54
C ILE A 78 8.46 2.03 12.37
N LEU A 79 8.10 1.68 11.12
CA LEU A 79 7.40 0.43 10.82
C LEU A 79 8.25 -0.80 11.16
N PHE A 80 9.57 -0.73 10.92
CA PHE A 80 10.51 -1.80 11.27
C PHE A 80 10.53 -2.06 12.77
N LEU A 81 10.72 -1.02 13.59
CA LEU A 81 10.76 -1.15 15.04
C LEU A 81 9.40 -1.60 15.62
N TRP A 82 8.31 -1.10 15.03
CA TRP A 82 6.96 -1.43 15.47
C TRP A 82 6.60 -2.89 15.15
N GLY A 83 6.81 -3.33 13.93
CA GLY A 83 6.52 -4.70 13.54
C GLY A 83 7.45 -5.73 14.20
N PHE A 84 8.69 -5.34 14.48
CA PHE A 84 9.60 -6.21 15.21
C PHE A 84 9.08 -6.52 16.63
N LYS A 85 8.39 -5.57 17.27
CA LYS A 85 7.71 -5.80 18.54
C LYS A 85 6.63 -6.89 18.44
N PHE A 86 5.88 -6.93 17.31
CA PHE A 86 4.86 -7.95 17.10
C PHE A 86 5.46 -9.35 16.88
N PHE A 87 6.61 -9.44 16.18
CA PHE A 87 7.26 -10.73 15.94
C PHE A 87 7.74 -11.43 17.20
N LEU A 88 8.10 -10.65 18.23
CA LEU A 88 8.62 -11.17 19.48
C LEU A 88 7.54 -11.53 20.51
N ALA A 89 6.29 -11.15 20.25
CA ALA A 89 5.20 -11.34 21.19
C ALA A 89 4.46 -12.65 20.91
N PRO A 90 4.11 -13.44 21.95
CA PRO A 90 3.15 -14.53 21.81
C PRO A 90 1.79 -14.04 21.30
N ILE A 91 1.07 -14.92 20.59
CA ILE A 91 -0.27 -14.58 20.06
C ILE A 91 -1.24 -14.26 21.21
N GLU A 92 -1.10 -14.97 22.33
CA GLU A 92 -1.93 -14.85 23.54
C GLU A 92 -1.83 -13.46 24.20
N ASP A 93 -0.70 -12.77 24.02
CA ASP A 93 -0.50 -11.43 24.60
C ASP A 93 -1.29 -10.33 23.86
N ASN A 94 -1.88 -10.65 22.73
CA ASN A 94 -2.68 -9.74 21.90
C ASN A 94 -2.01 -8.38 21.65
N ASN A 95 -0.70 -8.37 21.40
CA ASN A 95 0.06 -7.13 21.19
C ASN A 95 -0.43 -6.31 19.98
N PRO A 96 -0.77 -6.91 18.82
CA PRO A 96 -1.35 -6.17 17.70
C PRO A 96 -2.72 -5.56 18.06
N GLY A 97 -3.63 -6.32 18.68
CA GLY A 97 -4.96 -5.85 19.06
C GLY A 97 -4.97 -4.73 20.12
N THR A 98 -3.87 -4.53 20.85
CA THR A 98 -3.70 -3.38 21.76
C THR A 98 -2.94 -2.21 21.14
N SER A 99 -2.55 -2.32 19.86
CA SER A 99 -1.79 -1.30 19.17
C SER A 99 -2.69 -0.19 18.61
N PHE A 100 -2.07 0.95 18.24
CA PHE A 100 -2.77 2.02 17.52
C PHE A 100 -3.37 1.54 16.19
N LEU A 101 -2.71 0.58 15.50
CA LEU A 101 -3.19 0.08 14.22
C LEU A 101 -4.49 -0.73 14.34
N HIS A 102 -4.71 -1.41 15.45
CA HIS A 102 -6.02 -2.02 15.72
C HIS A 102 -7.15 -0.99 15.66
N LEU A 103 -6.93 0.22 16.18
CA LEU A 103 -7.92 1.30 16.08
C LEU A 103 -8.13 1.79 14.64
N VAL A 104 -7.15 1.60 13.76
CA VAL A 104 -7.28 1.86 12.32
C VAL A 104 -8.00 0.71 11.61
N ASN A 105 -7.74 -0.53 12.00
CA ASN A 105 -8.36 -1.73 11.42
C ASN A 105 -9.82 -1.88 11.82
N LEU A 106 -10.16 -1.56 13.07
CA LEU A 106 -11.48 -1.76 13.65
C LEU A 106 -12.64 -1.13 12.84
N PRO A 107 -12.58 0.13 12.40
CA PRO A 107 -13.65 0.71 11.56
C PRO A 107 -13.90 -0.08 10.27
N PHE A 108 -12.87 -0.64 9.65
CA PHE A 108 -13.03 -1.46 8.44
C PHE A 108 -13.64 -2.82 8.78
N HIS A 109 -13.26 -3.40 9.93
CA HIS A 109 -13.85 -4.63 10.44
C HIS A 109 -15.35 -4.45 10.65
N GLU A 110 -15.77 -3.43 11.41
CA GLU A 110 -17.18 -3.15 11.68
C GLU A 110 -17.97 -2.82 10.41
N ALA A 111 -17.39 -2.02 9.49
CA ALA A 111 -17.99 -1.75 8.19
C ALA A 111 -18.18 -3.03 7.37
N GLY A 112 -17.28 -4.00 7.51
CA GLY A 112 -17.37 -5.30 6.85
C GLY A 112 -18.61 -6.07 7.23
N HIS A 113 -19.00 -6.10 8.49
CA HIS A 113 -20.23 -6.73 8.94
C HIS A 113 -21.47 -6.13 8.26
N VAL A 114 -21.48 -4.80 8.08
CA VAL A 114 -22.59 -4.10 7.43
C VAL A 114 -22.61 -4.37 5.92
N ILE A 115 -21.45 -4.21 5.26
CA ILE A 115 -21.32 -4.37 3.80
C ILE A 115 -21.64 -5.80 3.38
N PHE A 116 -21.16 -6.79 4.10
CA PHE A 116 -21.35 -8.20 3.77
C PHE A 116 -22.63 -8.80 4.38
N GLY A 117 -23.35 -8.05 5.22
CA GLY A 117 -24.58 -8.48 5.88
C GLY A 117 -25.70 -8.89 4.93
N PHE A 118 -25.74 -8.33 3.72
CA PHE A 118 -26.72 -8.70 2.68
C PHE A 118 -26.59 -10.16 2.19
N PHE A 119 -25.44 -10.80 2.42
CA PHE A 119 -25.15 -12.16 1.97
C PHE A 119 -25.44 -13.23 3.03
N GLY A 120 -26.09 -12.85 4.13
CA GLY A 120 -26.43 -13.74 5.23
C GLY A 120 -25.44 -13.70 6.38
N GLU A 121 -25.85 -14.26 7.51
CA GLU A 121 -25.17 -14.14 8.79
C GLU A 121 -23.72 -14.64 8.76
N PHE A 122 -23.47 -15.81 8.17
CA PHE A 122 -22.10 -16.35 8.07
C PHE A 122 -21.17 -15.41 7.31
N ILE A 123 -21.63 -14.87 6.19
CA ILE A 123 -20.82 -13.93 5.39
C ILE A 123 -20.72 -12.58 6.08
N ALA A 124 -21.73 -12.15 6.84
CA ALA A 124 -21.66 -10.96 7.67
C ALA A 124 -20.55 -11.09 8.72
N LYS A 125 -20.51 -12.18 9.47
CA LYS A 125 -19.47 -12.47 10.47
C LYS A 125 -18.06 -12.52 9.87
N LEU A 126 -17.89 -13.22 8.75
CA LEU A 126 -16.63 -13.28 8.03
C LEU A 126 -16.25 -11.91 7.44
N GLY A 127 -17.24 -11.11 7.09
CA GLY A 127 -17.13 -9.82 6.44
C GLY A 127 -16.27 -8.82 7.22
N GLY A 128 -16.31 -8.83 8.54
CA GLY A 128 -15.46 -8.01 9.39
C GLY A 128 -13.99 -8.25 9.09
N SER A 129 -13.55 -9.49 9.26
CA SER A 129 -12.15 -9.88 8.98
C SER A 129 -11.78 -9.69 7.51
N LEU A 130 -12.69 -9.97 6.57
CA LEU A 130 -12.44 -9.75 5.14
C LEU A 130 -12.21 -8.26 4.82
N ALA A 131 -13.05 -7.36 5.30
CA ALA A 131 -12.91 -5.94 5.00
C ALA A 131 -11.63 -5.35 5.61
N GLN A 132 -11.25 -5.79 6.81
CA GLN A 132 -9.98 -5.43 7.44
C GLN A 132 -8.77 -5.82 6.57
N LEU A 133 -8.82 -6.98 5.90
CA LEU A 133 -7.76 -7.43 5.00
C LEU A 133 -7.85 -6.80 3.59
N ILE A 134 -9.05 -6.60 3.07
CA ILE A 134 -9.26 -6.04 1.72
C ILE A 134 -8.79 -4.58 1.64
N MET A 135 -8.97 -3.79 2.70
CA MET A 135 -8.61 -2.37 2.67
C MET A 135 -7.12 -2.13 2.39
N PRO A 136 -6.15 -2.72 3.11
CA PRO A 136 -4.73 -2.58 2.77
C PRO A 136 -4.38 -3.14 1.39
N LEU A 137 -5.09 -4.18 0.90
CA LEU A 137 -4.90 -4.69 -0.47
C LEU A 137 -5.36 -3.68 -1.53
N ILE A 138 -6.51 -3.01 -1.34
CA ILE A 138 -6.96 -1.94 -2.23
C ILE A 138 -5.91 -0.82 -2.28
N CYS A 139 -5.38 -0.42 -1.12
CA CYS A 139 -4.32 0.57 -1.05
C CYS A 139 -3.05 0.11 -1.77
N LEU A 140 -2.62 -1.15 -1.57
CA LEU A 140 -1.46 -1.75 -2.22
C LEU A 140 -1.57 -1.65 -3.75
N PHE A 141 -2.67 -2.13 -4.32
CA PHE A 141 -2.86 -2.09 -5.77
C PHE A 141 -3.02 -0.66 -6.30
N THR A 142 -3.65 0.22 -5.52
CA THR A 142 -3.76 1.64 -5.89
C THR A 142 -2.39 2.30 -5.97
N PHE A 143 -1.53 2.12 -4.96
CA PHE A 143 -0.18 2.67 -4.98
C PHE A 143 0.67 2.04 -6.07
N LEU A 144 0.60 0.73 -6.24
CA LEU A 144 1.42 0.02 -7.22
C LEU A 144 1.02 0.34 -8.66
N ILE A 145 -0.27 0.21 -8.99
CA ILE A 145 -0.76 0.28 -10.37
C ILE A 145 -1.08 1.72 -10.79
N LYS A 146 -1.88 2.43 -9.97
CA LYS A 146 -2.39 3.76 -10.33
C LYS A 146 -1.38 4.86 -10.04
N MET A 147 -0.73 4.83 -8.88
CA MET A 147 0.20 5.87 -8.45
C MET A 147 1.64 5.61 -8.86
N ARG A 148 1.96 4.38 -9.27
CA ARG A 148 3.34 3.96 -9.63
C ARG A 148 4.33 4.32 -8.52
N ASP A 149 3.95 4.02 -7.28
CA ASP A 149 4.78 4.19 -6.09
C ASP A 149 4.99 2.85 -5.37
N PRO A 150 6.00 2.06 -5.78
CA PRO A 150 6.28 0.75 -5.18
C PRO A 150 6.66 0.84 -3.69
N PHE A 151 7.27 1.96 -3.25
CA PHE A 151 7.59 2.13 -1.82
C PHE A 151 6.31 2.27 -0.99
N ALA A 152 5.36 3.10 -1.39
CA ALA A 152 4.06 3.20 -0.71
C ALA A 152 3.30 1.86 -0.76
N ALA A 153 3.41 1.11 -1.86
CA ALA A 153 2.84 -0.24 -1.96
C ALA A 153 3.49 -1.21 -0.96
N SER A 154 4.82 -1.13 -0.73
CA SER A 154 5.48 -1.94 0.30
C SER A 154 5.00 -1.63 1.71
N VAL A 155 4.69 -0.36 2.01
CA VAL A 155 4.11 0.07 3.29
C VAL A 155 2.72 -0.53 3.49
N THR A 156 1.90 -0.55 2.43
CA THR A 156 0.56 -1.16 2.52
C THR A 156 0.59 -2.68 2.57
N LEU A 157 1.61 -3.33 1.99
CA LEU A 157 1.87 -4.77 2.19
C LEU A 157 2.23 -5.06 3.65
N TRP A 158 3.01 -4.18 4.28
CA TRP A 158 3.30 -4.26 5.72
C TRP A 158 2.01 -4.16 6.54
N TRP A 159 1.13 -3.20 6.23
CA TRP A 159 -0.17 -3.07 6.90
C TRP A 159 -1.07 -4.30 6.68
N PHE A 160 -1.08 -4.88 5.49
CA PHE A 160 -1.79 -6.13 5.21
C PHE A 160 -1.28 -7.30 6.09
N GLY A 161 0.05 -7.40 6.25
CA GLY A 161 0.65 -8.38 7.16
C GLY A 161 0.30 -8.14 8.63
N GLU A 162 0.31 -6.88 9.06
CA GLU A 162 -0.11 -6.49 10.41
C GLU A 162 -1.58 -6.84 10.65
N SER A 163 -2.46 -6.63 9.69
CA SER A 163 -3.89 -6.99 9.80
C SER A 163 -4.10 -8.49 10.03
N PHE A 164 -3.26 -9.36 9.45
CA PHE A 164 -3.28 -10.79 9.78
C PHE A 164 -2.83 -11.08 11.21
N MET A 165 -1.81 -10.37 11.69
CA MET A 165 -1.32 -10.52 13.06
C MET A 165 -2.32 -9.98 14.08
N ASP A 166 -3.08 -8.95 13.73
CA ASP A 166 -4.16 -8.39 14.52
C ASP A 166 -5.36 -9.34 14.64
N LEU A 167 -5.66 -10.09 13.57
CA LEU A 167 -6.69 -11.13 13.57
C LEU A 167 -6.27 -12.40 14.32
N ALA A 168 -4.98 -12.71 14.39
CA ALA A 168 -4.51 -13.97 14.98
C ALA A 168 -4.94 -14.18 16.45
N PRO A 169 -4.82 -13.21 17.37
CA PRO A 169 -5.32 -13.35 18.73
C PRO A 169 -6.84 -13.54 18.78
N TYR A 170 -7.59 -12.89 17.90
CA TYR A 170 -9.04 -13.02 17.83
C TYR A 170 -9.44 -14.42 17.36
N ILE A 171 -8.74 -14.99 16.36
CA ILE A 171 -8.94 -16.39 15.96
C ILE A 171 -8.57 -17.35 17.10
N ASN A 172 -7.45 -17.08 17.79
CA ASN A 172 -6.94 -17.90 18.89
C ASN A 172 -7.89 -17.96 20.08
N ASP A 173 -8.69 -16.91 20.31
CA ASP A 173 -9.65 -16.79 21.40
C ASP A 173 -11.02 -17.44 21.10
N ALA A 174 -11.23 -18.01 19.92
CA ALA A 174 -12.54 -18.50 19.46
C ALA A 174 -13.17 -19.54 20.39
N ARG A 175 -12.38 -20.34 21.10
CA ARG A 175 -12.87 -21.27 22.14
C ARG A 175 -12.86 -20.69 23.54
N ALA A 176 -11.88 -19.83 23.84
CA ALA A 176 -11.67 -19.30 25.17
C ALA A 176 -12.64 -18.18 25.52
N LEU A 177 -12.98 -17.33 24.52
CA LEU A 177 -13.93 -16.21 24.60
C LEU A 177 -13.57 -15.22 25.73
N ASN A 178 -12.27 -14.98 25.92
CA ASN A 178 -11.76 -14.13 26.99
C ASN A 178 -11.40 -12.71 26.53
N LEU A 179 -11.20 -12.50 25.20
CA LEU A 179 -10.86 -11.20 24.68
C LEU A 179 -12.01 -10.21 24.90
N ILE A 180 -11.62 -9.02 25.33
CA ILE A 180 -12.53 -7.89 25.42
C ILE A 180 -12.78 -7.38 24.01
N LEU A 181 -14.03 -7.47 23.57
CA LEU A 181 -14.49 -7.05 22.25
C LEU A 181 -15.04 -5.62 22.31
N ILE A 182 -15.51 -5.13 21.15
CA ILE A 182 -16.14 -3.81 21.05
C ILE A 182 -17.30 -3.70 22.06
N GLY A 183 -17.38 -2.56 22.75
CA GLY A 183 -18.37 -2.37 23.81
C GLY A 183 -17.94 -2.86 25.19
N GLY A 184 -16.74 -3.43 25.33
CA GLY A 184 -16.17 -3.84 26.61
C GLY A 184 -16.72 -5.17 27.15
N VAL A 185 -17.30 -5.99 26.29
CA VAL A 185 -17.85 -7.32 26.62
C VAL A 185 -16.96 -8.42 26.02
N THR A 186 -17.11 -9.64 26.53
CA THR A 186 -16.44 -10.83 25.98
C THR A 186 -17.46 -11.71 25.24
N GLY A 187 -16.99 -12.69 24.47
CA GLY A 187 -17.87 -13.69 23.85
C GLY A 187 -18.62 -14.55 24.88
N LYS A 188 -18.16 -14.59 26.13
CA LYS A 188 -18.89 -15.26 27.26
C LYS A 188 -20.08 -14.45 27.74
N ASP A 189 -20.00 -13.13 27.67
CA ASP A 189 -21.05 -12.24 28.16
C ASP A 189 -22.22 -12.15 27.18
N VAL A 190 -21.94 -12.24 25.88
CA VAL A 190 -22.93 -12.09 24.80
C VAL A 190 -22.82 -13.27 23.83
N PRO A 191 -23.79 -14.20 23.80
CA PRO A 191 -23.80 -15.30 22.83
C PRO A 191 -23.73 -14.82 21.38
N ASP A 192 -23.05 -15.57 20.53
CA ASP A 192 -22.87 -15.30 19.10
C ASP A 192 -22.22 -13.94 18.77
N PHE A 193 -21.63 -13.28 19.76
CA PHE A 193 -20.97 -11.98 19.54
C PHE A 193 -19.55 -12.13 18.98
N HIS A 194 -18.88 -13.24 19.27
CA HIS A 194 -17.52 -13.53 18.81
C HIS A 194 -17.53 -14.15 17.41
N ASP A 195 -17.09 -13.40 16.39
CA ASP A 195 -17.19 -13.81 14.99
C ASP A 195 -16.49 -15.14 14.69
N TRP A 196 -15.26 -15.31 15.18
CA TRP A 196 -14.48 -16.51 14.89
C TRP A 196 -14.99 -17.75 15.63
N GLU A 197 -15.63 -17.60 16.80
CA GLU A 197 -16.38 -18.69 17.44
C GLU A 197 -17.50 -19.16 16.51
N TYR A 198 -18.32 -18.23 16.03
CA TYR A 198 -19.44 -18.52 15.13
C TYR A 198 -18.94 -19.17 13.82
N ILE A 199 -17.94 -18.56 13.16
CA ILE A 199 -17.40 -19.03 11.87
C ILE A 199 -16.85 -20.46 12.03
N LEU A 200 -15.96 -20.67 12.99
CA LEU A 200 -15.31 -21.97 13.19
C LEU A 200 -16.29 -23.02 13.71
N GLY A 201 -17.26 -22.61 14.53
CA GLY A 201 -18.34 -23.50 14.97
C GLY A 201 -19.18 -24.01 13.81
N ARG A 202 -19.59 -23.13 12.88
CA ARG A 202 -20.37 -23.49 11.68
C ARG A 202 -19.60 -24.39 10.71
N LEU A 203 -18.27 -24.26 10.66
CA LEU A 203 -17.41 -25.09 9.82
C LEU A 203 -16.93 -26.37 10.51
N ASN A 204 -17.26 -26.61 11.77
CA ASN A 204 -16.72 -27.68 12.61
C ASN A 204 -15.20 -27.62 12.75
N LEU A 205 -14.61 -26.41 12.69
CA LEU A 205 -13.18 -26.15 12.78
C LEU A 205 -12.77 -25.54 14.12
N LEU A 206 -13.69 -25.37 15.06
CA LEU A 206 -13.42 -24.74 16.37
C LEU A 206 -12.24 -25.38 17.13
N PRO A 207 -12.01 -26.72 17.11
CA PRO A 207 -10.83 -27.32 17.75
C PRO A 207 -9.48 -26.90 17.12
N TYR A 208 -9.50 -26.28 15.94
CA TYR A 208 -8.31 -25.87 15.18
C TYR A 208 -8.03 -24.37 15.28
N ASP A 209 -8.71 -23.64 16.17
CA ASP A 209 -8.56 -22.19 16.33
C ASP A 209 -7.10 -21.76 16.53
N HIS A 210 -6.35 -22.39 17.45
CA HIS A 210 -4.93 -22.10 17.68
C HIS A 210 -4.05 -22.39 16.45
N PHE A 211 -4.35 -23.46 15.69
CA PHE A 211 -3.62 -23.75 14.45
C PHE A 211 -3.89 -22.69 13.39
N LEU A 212 -5.13 -22.28 13.21
CA LEU A 212 -5.54 -21.25 12.25
C LEU A 212 -4.99 -19.87 12.66
N ALA A 213 -5.00 -19.55 13.94
CA ALA A 213 -4.35 -18.36 14.47
C ALA A 213 -2.85 -18.35 14.19
N GLY A 214 -2.17 -19.48 14.41
CA GLY A 214 -0.75 -19.65 14.07
C GLY A 214 -0.48 -19.45 12.59
N MET A 215 -1.34 -19.96 11.71
CA MET A 215 -1.25 -19.72 10.25
C MET A 215 -1.43 -18.25 9.90
N ALA A 216 -2.43 -17.57 10.47
CA ALA A 216 -2.66 -16.15 10.24
C ALA A 216 -1.45 -15.32 10.70
N ASN A 217 -0.93 -15.59 11.88
CA ASN A 217 0.26 -14.93 12.42
C ASN A 217 1.49 -15.16 11.52
N ALA A 218 1.74 -16.40 11.09
CA ALA A 218 2.87 -16.73 10.22
C ALA A 218 2.77 -16.04 8.84
N LEU A 219 1.56 -15.96 8.27
CA LEU A 219 1.29 -15.24 7.03
C LEU A 219 1.53 -13.73 7.22
N GLY A 220 1.08 -13.17 8.33
CA GLY A 220 1.34 -11.78 8.70
C GLY A 220 2.83 -11.47 8.75
N ILE A 221 3.61 -12.30 9.46
CA ILE A 221 5.07 -12.18 9.54
C ILE A 221 5.70 -12.27 8.15
N ALA A 222 5.30 -13.23 7.33
CA ALA A 222 5.84 -13.40 5.97
C ALA A 222 5.58 -12.17 5.08
N CYS A 223 4.37 -11.60 5.13
CA CYS A 223 4.02 -10.37 4.41
C CYS A 223 4.86 -9.19 4.90
N MET A 224 5.01 -9.01 6.20
CA MET A 224 5.80 -7.90 6.78
C MET A 224 7.28 -8.03 6.45
N LEU A 225 7.86 -9.24 6.51
CA LEU A 225 9.25 -9.48 6.10
C LEU A 225 9.45 -9.18 4.61
N THR A 226 8.51 -9.59 3.76
CA THR A 226 8.53 -9.27 2.34
C THR A 226 8.47 -7.74 2.12
N ALA A 227 7.63 -7.04 2.87
CA ALA A 227 7.52 -5.59 2.81
C ALA A 227 8.83 -4.90 3.23
N TYR A 228 9.52 -5.40 4.26
CA TYR A 228 10.82 -4.86 4.67
C TYR A 228 11.90 -5.07 3.62
N LEU A 229 12.00 -6.26 3.04
CA LEU A 229 12.98 -6.54 1.99
C LEU A 229 12.72 -5.67 0.76
N TRP A 230 11.48 -5.59 0.34
CA TRP A 230 11.07 -4.81 -0.83
C TRP A 230 11.24 -3.30 -0.60
N GLY A 231 10.66 -2.75 0.47
CA GLY A 231 10.76 -1.32 0.80
C GLY A 231 12.19 -0.88 1.07
N GLY A 232 12.99 -1.70 1.79
CA GLY A 232 14.41 -1.45 2.04
C GLY A 232 15.25 -1.44 0.76
N TYR A 233 14.98 -2.37 -0.17
CA TYR A 233 15.64 -2.38 -1.48
C TYR A 233 15.31 -1.11 -2.30
N LEU A 234 14.04 -0.67 -2.29
CA LEU A 234 13.62 0.53 -2.99
C LEU A 234 14.28 1.79 -2.40
N LEU A 235 14.35 1.92 -1.08
CA LEU A 235 15.06 3.00 -0.40
C LEU A 235 16.54 3.02 -0.74
N TYR A 236 17.18 1.85 -0.77
CA TYR A 236 18.58 1.73 -1.19
C TYR A 236 18.78 2.22 -2.63
N ARG A 237 17.91 1.84 -3.55
CA ARG A 237 17.96 2.30 -4.94
C ARG A 237 17.76 3.82 -5.05
N GLU A 238 16.77 4.39 -4.37
CA GLU A 238 16.56 5.85 -4.35
C GLU A 238 17.78 6.59 -3.84
N TYR A 239 18.39 6.11 -2.74
CA TYR A 239 19.61 6.67 -2.20
C TYR A 239 20.79 6.60 -3.18
N ALA A 240 20.99 5.46 -3.83
CA ALA A 240 22.05 5.27 -4.80
C ALA A 240 21.92 6.24 -6.01
N TYR A 241 20.70 6.43 -6.51
CA TYR A 241 20.41 7.42 -7.56
C TYR A 241 20.72 8.85 -7.12
N GLN A 242 20.30 9.24 -5.94
CA GLN A 242 20.60 10.60 -5.44
C GLN A 242 22.09 10.84 -5.26
N ARG A 243 22.83 9.83 -4.78
CA ARG A 243 24.28 9.92 -4.63
C ARG A 243 24.98 10.10 -5.98
N ALA A 244 24.59 9.32 -6.98
CA ALA A 244 25.16 9.43 -8.33
C ALA A 244 24.90 10.82 -8.96
N ASN A 245 23.69 11.33 -8.82
CA ASN A 245 23.32 12.64 -9.38
C ASN A 245 24.06 13.81 -8.66
N ARG A 246 24.40 13.68 -7.38
CA ARG A 246 25.19 14.71 -6.67
C ARG A 246 26.63 14.76 -7.16
N THR A 247 27.25 13.62 -7.44
CA THR A 247 28.62 13.56 -7.98
C THR A 247 28.72 14.19 -9.37
N VAL A 248 27.69 14.04 -10.21
CA VAL A 248 27.66 14.64 -11.56
C VAL A 248 27.43 16.17 -11.52
N ARG A 249 26.70 16.70 -10.51
CA ARG A 249 26.41 18.15 -10.40
C ARG A 249 27.47 18.93 -9.63
N GLY A 250 28.37 18.25 -8.89
CA GLY A 250 29.39 18.87 -8.04
C GLY A 250 30.82 18.82 -8.60
N GLY A 251 31.03 18.22 -9.77
CA GLY A 251 32.27 18.25 -10.53
C GLY A 251 32.13 19.13 -11.78
#